data_3451353116bb160ec7267145152f46e1
#
_entry.id   3451353116bb160ec7267145152f46e1
#
_cell.length_a   1.000
_cell.length_b   1.000
_cell.length_c   1.000
_cell.angle_alpha   90.00
_cell.angle_beta   90.00
_cell.angle_gamma   90.00
#
_symmetry.space_group_name_H-M   'P 1'
#
loop_
_entity.id
_entity.type
_entity.pdbx_description
1 polymer ?
#
loop_
_entity_poly.entity_id
_entity_poly.type
_entity_poly.pdbx_seq_one_letter_code
_entity_poly.pdbx_strand_id
1 'polypeptide(L)'
;MLTREFEYLAPTTLDEAVSLLREHGDDEKLLAGGQSLVPIMKLRLAQPAWLIDLGRVSGMAYIKEDGGAIAIGAMTTHQMLETSDLLKAKAPLLPETAAQIADVQVRNRGTIGGSLAHADPAADLAAAALALGAEIRVTGPNGHRAIAADDFFQGVFTTTLADNEIVTEVRFPAQPARTGSAYVKMPNPASHFAIVGVAAVVTMNGDGGCESARIGVSGVAMTPFRATAAEAAMTGSAADGAAIGTAAEQAALGVEAISDVHASGEFRLHLTRVYAKRALELAKSRA
;
A
#
# COMPACT_ATOMS: atom_id res chain seq x y z
N MET A 1 -24.06 8.93 12.68
CA MET A 1 -24.91 9.06 11.49
C MET A 1 -25.22 7.66 10.96
N LEU A 2 -26.43 7.43 10.42
CA LEU A 2 -26.80 6.17 9.76
C LEU A 2 -26.48 6.28 8.27
N THR A 3 -26.10 5.15 7.67
CA THR A 3 -25.98 5.01 6.22
C THR A 3 -27.33 5.22 5.53
N ARG A 4 -27.33 5.41 4.21
CA ARG A 4 -28.54 5.19 3.43
C ARG A 4 -28.89 3.69 3.43
N GLU A 5 -30.13 3.34 3.16
CA GLU A 5 -30.56 1.97 2.94
C GLU A 5 -29.84 1.34 1.74
N PHE A 6 -29.47 0.08 1.85
CA PHE A 6 -28.81 -0.72 0.81
C PHE A 6 -29.19 -2.19 0.97
N GLU A 7 -29.14 -2.95 -0.11
CA GLU A 7 -29.24 -4.41 -0.08
C GLU A 7 -27.89 -5.03 0.26
N TYR A 8 -27.87 -6.08 1.08
CA TYR A 8 -26.66 -6.72 1.55
C TYR A 8 -26.54 -8.15 1.03
N LEU A 9 -25.44 -8.42 0.32
CA LEU A 9 -25.09 -9.72 -0.24
C LEU A 9 -23.78 -10.22 0.37
N ALA A 10 -23.72 -11.51 0.69
CA ALA A 10 -22.55 -12.12 1.34
C ALA A 10 -22.17 -13.43 0.64
N PRO A 11 -21.53 -13.37 -0.54
CA PRO A 11 -21.08 -14.54 -1.27
C PRO A 11 -20.10 -15.38 -0.45
N THR A 12 -20.06 -16.67 -0.72
CA THR A 12 -19.16 -17.63 -0.05
C THR A 12 -17.99 -18.06 -0.92
N THR A 13 -18.09 -17.81 -2.24
CA THR A 13 -17.06 -18.10 -3.21
C THR A 13 -16.68 -16.86 -4.01
N LEU A 14 -15.47 -16.85 -4.57
CA LEU A 14 -15.00 -15.76 -5.43
C LEU A 14 -15.83 -15.65 -6.72
N ASP A 15 -16.20 -16.77 -7.32
CA ASP A 15 -16.99 -16.81 -8.55
C ASP A 15 -18.39 -16.21 -8.33
N GLU A 16 -19.00 -16.48 -7.18
CA GLU A 16 -20.25 -15.85 -6.77
C GLU A 16 -20.08 -14.34 -6.61
N ALA A 17 -19.02 -13.88 -5.95
CA ALA A 17 -18.71 -12.46 -5.78
C ALA A 17 -18.53 -11.73 -7.14
N VAL A 18 -17.78 -12.33 -8.07
CA VAL A 18 -17.58 -11.81 -9.43
C VAL A 18 -18.90 -11.77 -10.21
N SER A 19 -19.75 -12.78 -10.02
CA SER A 19 -21.06 -12.84 -10.69
C SER A 19 -22.00 -11.72 -10.21
N LEU A 20 -22.05 -11.49 -8.90
CA LEU A 20 -22.83 -10.41 -8.28
C LEU A 20 -22.33 -9.03 -8.72
N LEU A 21 -21.01 -8.84 -8.77
CA LEU A 21 -20.40 -7.60 -9.22
C LEU A 21 -20.78 -7.26 -10.68
N ARG A 22 -20.86 -8.29 -11.53
CA ARG A 22 -21.31 -8.13 -12.92
C ARG A 22 -22.83 -7.87 -13.04
N GLU A 23 -23.64 -8.43 -12.13
CA GLU A 23 -25.09 -8.33 -12.18
C GLU A 23 -25.61 -6.93 -11.80
N HIS A 24 -24.97 -6.30 -10.81
CA HIS A 24 -25.45 -5.04 -10.25
C HIS A 24 -24.80 -3.78 -10.83
N GLY A 25 -23.67 -3.93 -11.57
CA GLY A 25 -23.02 -2.83 -12.30
C GLY A 25 -22.49 -1.73 -11.38
N ASP A 26 -22.75 -0.46 -11.72
CA ASP A 26 -22.17 0.71 -11.02
C ASP A 26 -22.83 1.03 -9.67
N ASP A 27 -23.94 0.37 -9.34
CA ASP A 27 -24.72 0.64 -8.13
C ASP A 27 -24.24 -0.13 -6.89
N GLU A 28 -23.20 -0.98 -7.03
CA GLU A 28 -22.65 -1.75 -5.94
C GLU A 28 -21.31 -1.22 -5.41
N LYS A 29 -20.95 -1.71 -4.23
CA LYS A 29 -19.61 -1.61 -3.66
C LYS A 29 -19.20 -2.91 -2.97
N LEU A 30 -17.95 -3.31 -3.18
CA LEU A 30 -17.34 -4.40 -2.44
C LEU A 30 -17.00 -3.96 -1.00
N LEU A 31 -17.41 -4.77 -0.04
CA LEU A 31 -17.03 -4.60 1.35
C LEU A 31 -15.96 -5.63 1.72
N ALA A 32 -14.74 -5.16 2.00
CA ALA A 32 -13.68 -5.95 2.63
C ALA A 32 -13.65 -5.67 4.14
N GLY A 33 -12.64 -5.00 4.64
CA GLY A 33 -12.55 -4.62 6.06
C GLY A 33 -13.50 -3.52 6.51
N GLY A 34 -14.06 -2.73 5.60
CA GLY A 34 -15.03 -1.67 5.85
C GLY A 34 -14.45 -0.41 6.53
N GLN A 35 -13.15 -0.28 6.67
CA GLN A 35 -12.55 0.80 7.47
C GLN A 35 -12.39 2.14 6.71
N SER A 36 -12.60 2.12 5.40
CA SER A 36 -12.82 3.32 4.58
C SER A 36 -14.27 3.43 4.13
N LEU A 37 -14.82 2.35 3.54
CA LEU A 37 -16.15 2.37 2.94
C LEU A 37 -17.26 2.69 3.95
N VAL A 38 -17.27 2.07 5.13
CA VAL A 38 -18.34 2.30 6.12
C VAL A 38 -18.34 3.76 6.66
N PRO A 39 -17.20 4.37 7.02
CA PRO A 39 -17.13 5.81 7.30
C PRO A 39 -17.67 6.69 6.18
N ILE A 40 -17.27 6.44 4.93
CA ILE A 40 -17.71 7.20 3.76
C ILE A 40 -19.24 7.05 3.54
N MET A 41 -19.79 5.85 3.71
CA MET A 41 -21.24 5.60 3.68
C MET A 41 -21.98 6.32 4.82
N LYS A 42 -21.44 6.34 6.04
CA LYS A 42 -22.01 7.07 7.18
C LYS A 42 -22.04 8.58 6.94
N LEU A 43 -21.06 9.12 6.22
CA LEU A 43 -21.02 10.52 5.78
C LEU A 43 -21.87 10.78 4.53
N ARG A 44 -22.45 9.72 3.93
CA ARG A 44 -23.23 9.76 2.68
C ARG A 44 -22.46 10.27 1.47
N LEU A 45 -21.13 10.13 1.48
CA LEU A 45 -20.27 10.41 0.34
C LEU A 45 -20.25 9.24 -0.67
N ALA A 46 -20.52 8.02 -0.20
CA ALA A 46 -20.87 6.88 -1.03
C ALA A 46 -22.25 6.35 -0.59
N GLN A 47 -23.10 6.02 -1.57
CA GLN A 47 -24.47 5.58 -1.33
C GLN A 47 -24.80 4.41 -2.28
N PRO A 48 -24.08 3.27 -2.19
CA PRO A 48 -24.34 2.13 -3.04
C PRO A 48 -25.75 1.58 -2.76
N ALA A 49 -26.43 1.09 -3.80
CA ALA A 49 -27.68 0.36 -3.65
C ALA A 49 -27.41 -1.07 -3.15
N TRP A 50 -26.26 -1.65 -3.51
CA TRP A 50 -25.85 -3.01 -3.17
C TRP A 50 -24.49 -3.01 -2.47
N LEU A 51 -24.39 -3.81 -1.40
CA LEU A 51 -23.13 -4.02 -0.67
C LEU A 51 -22.78 -5.50 -0.71
N ILE A 52 -21.71 -5.84 -1.43
CA ILE A 52 -21.23 -7.22 -1.60
C ILE A 52 -20.09 -7.46 -0.60
N ASP A 53 -20.35 -8.20 0.47
CA ASP A 53 -19.39 -8.46 1.56
C ASP A 53 -18.53 -9.68 1.26
N LEU A 54 -17.23 -9.45 1.07
CA LEU A 54 -16.23 -10.48 0.82
C LEU A 54 -15.81 -11.25 2.08
N GLY A 55 -16.32 -10.88 3.26
CA GLY A 55 -15.92 -11.47 4.53
C GLY A 55 -16.21 -12.96 4.69
N ARG A 56 -17.12 -13.52 3.87
CA ARG A 56 -17.43 -14.96 3.83
C ARG A 56 -16.77 -15.72 2.69
N VAL A 57 -16.09 -15.03 1.77
CA VAL A 57 -15.37 -15.68 0.68
C VAL A 57 -14.18 -16.43 1.25
N SER A 58 -14.19 -17.75 1.10
CA SER A 58 -13.14 -18.61 1.64
C SER A 58 -11.82 -18.44 0.86
N GLY A 59 -10.68 -18.67 1.54
CA GLY A 59 -9.37 -18.73 0.89
C GLY A 59 -8.76 -17.37 0.49
N MET A 60 -9.32 -16.24 0.94
CA MET A 60 -8.80 -14.91 0.64
C MET A 60 -7.97 -14.26 1.77
N ALA A 61 -7.82 -14.93 2.92
CA ALA A 61 -7.02 -14.43 4.05
C ALA A 61 -5.91 -15.45 4.37
N TYR A 62 -4.69 -15.16 3.96
CA TYR A 62 -3.51 -15.99 4.19
C TYR A 62 -2.22 -15.22 3.96
N ILE A 63 -1.12 -15.75 4.54
CA ILE A 63 0.25 -15.30 4.29
C ILE A 63 1.09 -16.56 4.11
N LYS A 64 1.73 -16.73 2.96
CA LYS A 64 2.53 -17.93 2.65
C LYS A 64 3.70 -17.62 1.70
N GLU A 65 4.73 -18.47 1.75
CA GLU A 65 5.74 -18.50 0.70
C GLU A 65 5.19 -19.30 -0.50
N ASP A 66 5.39 -18.77 -1.69
CA ASP A 66 4.94 -19.40 -2.92
C ASP A 66 5.83 -19.01 -4.11
N GLY A 67 6.56 -19.97 -4.66
CA GLY A 67 7.39 -19.79 -5.86
C GLY A 67 8.48 -18.71 -5.69
N GLY A 68 9.10 -18.58 -4.53
CA GLY A 68 10.14 -17.58 -4.27
C GLY A 68 9.60 -16.17 -3.98
N ALA A 69 8.30 -16.03 -3.76
CA ALA A 69 7.64 -14.80 -3.36
C ALA A 69 6.82 -15.03 -2.07
N ILE A 70 6.45 -13.94 -1.40
CA ILE A 70 5.46 -13.96 -0.35
C ILE A 70 4.10 -13.63 -0.97
N ALA A 71 3.17 -14.56 -0.90
CA ALA A 71 1.80 -14.41 -1.37
C ALA A 71 0.87 -14.09 -0.18
N ILE A 72 0.10 -13.01 -0.29
CA ILE A 72 -0.80 -12.52 0.75
C ILE A 72 -2.20 -12.37 0.15
N GLY A 73 -3.16 -13.10 0.70
CA GLY A 73 -4.55 -13.02 0.27
C GLY A 73 -5.14 -11.63 0.57
N ALA A 74 -5.97 -11.13 -0.33
CA ALA A 74 -6.47 -9.75 -0.27
C ALA A 74 -7.27 -9.41 1.00
N MET A 75 -7.91 -10.41 1.62
CA MET A 75 -8.68 -10.27 2.87
C MET A 75 -7.82 -10.42 4.13
N THR A 76 -6.50 -10.57 4.01
CA THR A 76 -5.57 -10.56 5.15
C THR A 76 -5.60 -9.20 5.83
N THR A 77 -5.88 -9.18 7.13
CA THR A 77 -6.01 -7.94 7.89
C THR A 77 -4.66 -7.31 8.20
N HIS A 78 -4.65 -6.01 8.46
CA HIS A 78 -3.43 -5.30 8.88
C HIS A 78 -2.84 -5.91 10.17
N GLN A 79 -3.69 -6.38 11.09
CA GLN A 79 -3.26 -7.07 12.30
C GLN A 79 -2.53 -8.40 11.98
N MET A 80 -3.02 -9.16 10.99
CA MET A 80 -2.33 -10.37 10.55
C MET A 80 -0.97 -10.06 9.91
N LEU A 81 -0.86 -8.97 9.14
CA LEU A 81 0.42 -8.51 8.61
C LEU A 81 1.39 -8.12 9.73
N GLU A 82 0.94 -7.30 10.69
CA GLU A 82 1.73 -6.80 11.81
C GLU A 82 2.31 -7.94 12.66
N THR A 83 1.51 -8.98 12.91
CA THR A 83 1.90 -10.07 13.83
C THR A 83 2.57 -11.27 13.17
N SER A 84 2.61 -11.34 11.83
CA SER A 84 3.14 -12.47 11.08
C SER A 84 4.64 -12.67 11.29
N ASP A 85 5.05 -13.80 11.85
CA ASP A 85 6.47 -14.15 12.01
C ASP A 85 7.16 -14.42 10.67
N LEU A 86 6.41 -14.95 9.68
CA LEU A 86 6.91 -15.11 8.32
C LEU A 86 7.29 -13.77 7.70
N LEU A 87 6.42 -12.74 7.83
CA LEU A 87 6.71 -11.41 7.31
C LEU A 87 7.85 -10.72 8.06
N LYS A 88 7.92 -10.86 9.39
CA LYS A 88 9.04 -10.32 10.18
C LYS A 88 10.38 -10.89 9.71
N ALA A 89 10.42 -12.16 9.31
CA ALA A 89 11.63 -12.83 8.86
C ALA A 89 11.97 -12.54 7.36
N LYS A 90 10.98 -12.41 6.48
CA LYS A 90 11.18 -12.42 5.02
C LYS A 90 10.86 -11.10 4.32
N ALA A 91 9.99 -10.28 4.90
CA ALA A 91 9.54 -8.99 4.35
C ALA A 91 9.22 -8.00 5.48
N PRO A 92 10.20 -7.65 6.34
CA PRO A 92 10.00 -6.90 7.59
C PRO A 92 9.37 -5.51 7.38
N LEU A 93 9.44 -4.95 6.18
CA LEU A 93 8.78 -3.70 5.83
C LEU A 93 7.25 -3.77 5.99
N LEU A 94 6.64 -4.93 5.70
CA LEU A 94 5.19 -5.07 5.75
C LEU A 94 4.63 -5.01 7.18
N PRO A 95 5.12 -5.79 8.16
CA PRO A 95 4.67 -5.67 9.55
C PRO A 95 5.02 -4.30 10.15
N GLU A 96 6.17 -3.71 9.83
CA GLU A 96 6.54 -2.36 10.28
C GLU A 96 5.58 -1.29 9.76
N THR A 97 5.20 -1.37 8.49
CA THR A 97 4.21 -0.47 7.89
C THR A 97 2.82 -0.70 8.49
N ALA A 98 2.40 -1.97 8.61
CA ALA A 98 1.08 -2.32 9.13
C ALA A 98 0.88 -1.82 10.58
N ALA A 99 1.91 -1.89 11.42
CA ALA A 99 1.90 -1.41 12.81
C ALA A 99 1.60 0.09 12.93
N GLN A 100 1.89 0.88 11.88
CA GLN A 100 1.67 2.32 11.86
C GLN A 100 0.30 2.73 11.27
N ILE A 101 -0.51 1.77 10.83
CA ILE A 101 -1.84 2.05 10.28
C ILE A 101 -2.83 2.31 11.43
N ALA A 102 -3.41 3.51 11.43
CA ALA A 102 -4.51 3.87 12.32
C ALA A 102 -4.38 3.34 13.76
N ASP A 103 -5.43 2.72 14.29
CA ASP A 103 -5.49 2.09 15.62
C ASP A 103 -5.74 0.56 15.52
N VAL A 104 -5.72 -0.11 16.67
CA VAL A 104 -5.91 -1.57 16.76
C VAL A 104 -7.28 -2.00 16.21
N GLN A 105 -8.34 -1.21 16.41
CA GLN A 105 -9.68 -1.53 15.92
C GLN A 105 -9.70 -1.54 14.39
N VAL A 106 -9.08 -0.53 13.77
CA VAL A 106 -8.94 -0.45 12.32
C VAL A 106 -8.09 -1.60 11.79
N ARG A 107 -6.93 -1.88 12.42
CA ARG A 107 -6.03 -2.96 11.96
C ARG A 107 -6.66 -4.35 12.04
N ASN A 108 -7.53 -4.59 13.01
CA ASN A 108 -8.23 -5.88 13.13
C ASN A 108 -9.28 -6.13 12.02
N ARG A 109 -9.67 -5.12 11.28
CA ARG A 109 -10.68 -5.21 10.22
C ARG A 109 -10.16 -4.83 8.84
N GLY A 110 -9.40 -3.74 8.75
CA GLY A 110 -8.82 -3.26 7.49
C GLY A 110 -7.92 -4.32 6.86
N THR A 111 -8.00 -4.49 5.54
CA THR A 111 -7.33 -5.54 4.78
C THR A 111 -6.34 -4.96 3.78
N ILE A 112 -5.31 -5.74 3.41
CA ILE A 112 -4.33 -5.30 2.41
C ILE A 112 -4.99 -5.03 1.05
N GLY A 113 -5.83 -5.95 0.56
CA GLY A 113 -6.52 -5.76 -0.72
C GLY A 113 -7.47 -4.56 -0.70
N GLY A 114 -8.23 -4.37 0.39
CA GLY A 114 -9.12 -3.23 0.53
C GLY A 114 -8.37 -1.89 0.59
N SER A 115 -7.20 -1.85 1.25
CA SER A 115 -6.36 -0.65 1.30
C SER A 115 -5.82 -0.27 -0.08
N LEU A 116 -5.28 -1.25 -0.84
CA LEU A 116 -4.75 -0.99 -2.19
C LEU A 116 -5.88 -0.63 -3.18
N ALA A 117 -6.99 -1.38 -3.19
CA ALA A 117 -8.12 -1.12 -4.07
C ALA A 117 -8.80 0.24 -3.79
N HIS A 118 -8.79 0.71 -2.55
CA HIS A 118 -9.31 2.03 -2.20
C HIS A 118 -8.43 3.17 -2.74
N ALA A 119 -7.15 2.92 -2.93
CA ALA A 119 -6.19 3.85 -3.52
C ALA A 119 -6.17 5.25 -2.88
N ASP A 120 -6.31 5.31 -1.54
CA ASP A 120 -6.11 6.57 -0.82
C ASP A 120 -4.63 7.00 -0.98
N PRO A 121 -4.33 8.20 -1.47
CA PRO A 121 -2.96 8.69 -1.62
C PRO A 121 -2.14 8.66 -0.33
N ALA A 122 -2.80 8.73 0.83
CA ALA A 122 -2.16 8.71 2.15
C ALA A 122 -2.08 7.32 2.79
N ALA A 123 -2.43 6.24 2.04
CA ALA A 123 -2.37 4.87 2.53
C ALA A 123 -0.92 4.39 2.69
N ASP A 124 -0.59 3.88 3.87
CA ASP A 124 0.75 3.42 4.24
C ASP A 124 1.22 2.24 3.37
N LEU A 125 0.37 1.24 3.16
CA LEU A 125 0.71 0.02 2.40
C LEU A 125 0.97 0.28 0.91
N ALA A 126 0.46 1.36 0.35
CA ALA A 126 0.75 1.73 -1.03
C ALA A 126 2.24 2.06 -1.23
N ALA A 127 2.83 2.84 -0.31
CA ALA A 127 4.27 3.12 -0.32
C ALA A 127 5.10 1.84 -0.17
N ALA A 128 4.71 0.94 0.74
CA ALA A 128 5.39 -0.34 0.94
C ALA A 128 5.27 -1.27 -0.29
N ALA A 129 4.10 -1.32 -0.93
CA ALA A 129 3.88 -2.10 -2.15
C ALA A 129 4.77 -1.63 -3.31
N LEU A 130 4.88 -0.31 -3.50
CA LEU A 130 5.78 0.29 -4.48
C LEU A 130 7.25 -0.01 -4.18
N ALA A 131 7.69 0.17 -2.94
CA ALA A 131 9.08 -0.06 -2.55
C ALA A 131 9.49 -1.53 -2.66
N LEU A 132 8.60 -2.46 -2.32
CA LEU A 132 8.85 -3.90 -2.44
C LEU A 132 8.66 -4.45 -3.85
N GLY A 133 8.13 -3.66 -4.81
CA GLY A 133 7.84 -4.12 -6.16
C GLY A 133 6.73 -5.17 -6.19
N ALA A 134 5.63 -4.90 -5.51
CA ALA A 134 4.51 -5.82 -5.42
C ALA A 134 3.82 -6.07 -6.76
N GLU A 135 3.27 -7.27 -6.92
CA GLU A 135 2.33 -7.66 -7.97
C GLU A 135 0.95 -7.84 -7.34
N ILE A 136 -0.04 -7.10 -7.85
CA ILE A 136 -1.43 -7.18 -7.41
C ILE A 136 -2.19 -8.11 -8.37
N ARG A 137 -2.72 -9.21 -7.85
CA ARG A 137 -3.53 -10.15 -8.60
C ARG A 137 -4.99 -9.85 -8.47
N VAL A 138 -5.67 -9.85 -9.59
CA VAL A 138 -7.08 -9.54 -9.69
C VAL A 138 -7.82 -10.63 -10.44
N THR A 139 -9.09 -10.78 -10.11
CA THR A 139 -10.00 -11.74 -10.75
C THR A 139 -11.26 -10.99 -11.18
N GLY A 140 -11.65 -11.23 -12.40
CA GLY A 140 -12.89 -10.72 -12.99
C GLY A 140 -13.54 -11.74 -13.91
N PRO A 141 -14.60 -11.37 -14.63
CA PRO A 141 -15.33 -12.28 -15.53
C PRO A 141 -14.47 -12.82 -16.69
N ASN A 142 -13.37 -12.16 -17.00
CA ASN A 142 -12.43 -12.58 -18.06
C ASN A 142 -11.25 -13.41 -17.52
N GLY A 143 -11.32 -13.86 -16.26
CA GLY A 143 -10.26 -14.64 -15.61
C GLY A 143 -9.38 -13.83 -14.69
N HIS A 144 -8.09 -14.19 -14.62
CA HIS A 144 -7.13 -13.58 -13.68
C HIS A 144 -6.08 -12.79 -14.46
N ARG A 145 -5.64 -11.68 -13.90
CA ARG A 145 -4.46 -10.95 -14.36
C ARG A 145 -3.64 -10.42 -13.19
N ALA A 146 -2.39 -10.07 -13.48
CA ALA A 146 -1.47 -9.46 -12.54
C ALA A 146 -1.16 -8.02 -12.98
N ILE A 147 -1.04 -7.11 -12.02
CA ILE A 147 -0.75 -5.70 -12.23
C ILE A 147 0.44 -5.36 -11.33
N ALA A 148 1.49 -4.78 -11.87
CA ALA A 148 2.59 -4.27 -11.07
C ALA A 148 2.10 -3.10 -10.19
N ALA A 149 2.61 -2.99 -8.95
CA ALA A 149 2.25 -1.87 -8.08
C ALA A 149 2.58 -0.51 -8.71
N ASP A 150 3.64 -0.45 -9.53
CA ASP A 150 4.07 0.75 -10.25
C ASP A 150 3.00 1.24 -11.25
N ASP A 151 2.13 0.35 -11.76
CA ASP A 151 1.07 0.64 -12.74
C ASP A 151 -0.33 0.66 -12.11
N PHE A 152 -0.44 0.40 -10.82
CA PHE A 152 -1.74 0.15 -10.18
C PHE A 152 -2.50 1.44 -9.84
N PHE A 153 -1.82 2.46 -9.31
CA PHE A 153 -2.43 3.71 -8.83
C PHE A 153 -2.50 4.75 -9.94
N GLN A 154 -3.71 5.18 -10.34
CA GLN A 154 -3.93 6.07 -11.49
C GLN A 154 -4.39 7.47 -11.09
N GLY A 155 -4.93 7.64 -9.89
CA GLY A 155 -5.45 8.91 -9.39
C GLY A 155 -5.94 8.79 -7.96
N VAL A 156 -6.52 9.86 -7.43
CA VAL A 156 -7.14 9.84 -6.11
C VAL A 156 -8.31 8.86 -6.13
N PHE A 157 -8.25 7.85 -5.25
CA PHE A 157 -9.24 6.77 -5.19
C PHE A 157 -9.48 6.04 -6.53
N THR A 158 -8.45 6.03 -7.39
CA THR A 158 -8.54 5.44 -8.73
C THR A 158 -7.37 4.50 -8.99
N THR A 159 -7.70 3.30 -9.45
CA THR A 159 -6.75 2.24 -9.81
C THR A 159 -6.95 1.80 -11.26
N THR A 160 -6.08 0.88 -11.75
CA THR A 160 -6.26 0.20 -13.04
C THR A 160 -7.25 -0.98 -12.99
N LEU A 161 -7.95 -1.19 -11.85
CA LEU A 161 -9.02 -2.18 -11.76
C LEU A 161 -10.17 -1.80 -12.71
N ALA A 162 -10.70 -2.79 -13.42
CA ALA A 162 -12.01 -2.64 -14.04
C ALA A 162 -13.11 -2.76 -12.97
N ASP A 163 -14.29 -2.18 -13.24
CA ASP A 163 -15.40 -2.13 -12.28
C ASP A 163 -15.86 -3.51 -11.81
N ASN A 164 -15.62 -4.55 -12.61
CA ASN A 164 -15.98 -5.94 -12.34
C ASN A 164 -14.78 -6.81 -11.93
N GLU A 165 -13.70 -6.23 -11.41
CA GLU A 165 -12.52 -6.95 -10.92
C GLU A 165 -12.37 -6.85 -9.41
N ILE A 166 -11.93 -7.93 -8.80
CA ILE A 166 -11.69 -8.08 -7.37
C ILE A 166 -10.20 -8.33 -7.14
N VAL A 167 -9.55 -7.56 -6.27
CA VAL A 167 -8.19 -7.88 -5.79
C VAL A 167 -8.27 -9.16 -4.96
N THR A 168 -7.50 -10.17 -5.32
CA THR A 168 -7.53 -11.49 -4.68
C THR A 168 -6.26 -11.84 -3.93
N GLU A 169 -5.10 -11.36 -4.39
CA GLU A 169 -3.79 -11.64 -3.80
C GLU A 169 -2.84 -10.46 -4.05
N VAL A 170 -1.91 -10.23 -3.15
CA VAL A 170 -0.76 -9.35 -3.35
C VAL A 170 0.51 -10.18 -3.17
N ARG A 171 1.40 -10.16 -4.15
CA ARG A 171 2.67 -10.89 -4.14
C ARG A 171 3.83 -9.94 -3.99
N PHE A 172 4.74 -10.30 -3.13
CA PHE A 172 5.98 -9.57 -2.90
C PHE A 172 7.17 -10.46 -3.27
N PRO A 173 8.04 -10.04 -4.18
CA PRO A 173 9.22 -10.82 -4.55
C PRO A 173 10.13 -11.03 -3.33
N ALA A 174 10.82 -12.16 -3.27
CA ALA A 174 11.83 -12.40 -2.26
C ALA A 174 12.91 -11.31 -2.33
N GLN A 175 13.28 -10.79 -1.18
CA GLN A 175 14.34 -9.79 -1.12
C GLN A 175 15.71 -10.46 -1.22
N PRO A 176 16.65 -9.90 -1.99
CA PRO A 176 18.03 -10.39 -2.04
C PRO A 176 18.70 -10.40 -0.66
N ALA A 177 19.78 -11.18 -0.51
CA ALA A 177 20.63 -11.07 0.67
C ALA A 177 21.20 -9.65 0.80
N ARG A 178 21.49 -9.23 2.03
CA ARG A 178 21.96 -7.87 2.34
C ARG A 178 21.00 -6.78 1.88
N THR A 179 19.71 -7.04 2.00
CA THR A 179 18.64 -6.07 1.78
C THR A 179 18.07 -5.65 3.11
N GLY A 180 18.13 -4.37 3.39
CA GLY A 180 17.45 -3.76 4.53
C GLY A 180 16.29 -2.90 4.06
N SER A 181 15.31 -2.73 4.92
CA SER A 181 14.11 -1.94 4.62
C SER A 181 13.62 -1.16 5.84
N ALA A 182 12.92 -0.07 5.59
CA ALA A 182 12.32 0.74 6.65
C ALA A 182 11.09 1.50 6.15
N TYR A 183 10.11 1.69 7.02
CA TYR A 183 9.01 2.60 6.83
C TYR A 183 9.03 3.69 7.89
N VAL A 184 9.07 4.94 7.46
CA VAL A 184 8.99 6.11 8.34
C VAL A 184 7.88 7.04 7.90
N LYS A 185 7.15 7.61 8.87
CA LYS A 185 5.95 8.37 8.62
C LYS A 185 5.88 9.62 9.50
N MET A 186 5.41 10.73 8.91
CA MET A 186 4.80 11.86 9.63
C MET A 186 3.30 11.62 9.68
N PRO A 187 2.74 11.16 10.80
CA PRO A 187 1.32 10.88 10.90
C PRO A 187 0.50 12.16 11.11
N ASN A 188 -0.71 12.16 10.60
CA ASN A 188 -1.75 13.07 11.08
C ASN A 188 -2.14 12.66 12.51
N PRO A 189 -2.11 13.56 13.51
CA PRO A 189 -2.37 13.19 14.91
C PRO A 189 -3.79 12.63 15.17
N ALA A 190 -4.77 13.04 14.35
CA ALA A 190 -6.17 12.67 14.56
C ALA A 190 -6.57 11.37 13.83
N SER A 191 -6.13 11.21 12.59
CA SER A 191 -6.53 10.08 11.74
C SER A 191 -5.48 9.02 11.59
N HIS A 192 -4.24 9.32 11.96
CA HIS A 192 -3.05 8.51 11.73
C HIS A 192 -2.71 8.25 10.25
N PHE A 193 -3.41 8.88 9.31
CA PHE A 193 -2.99 8.87 7.90
C PHE A 193 -1.65 9.56 7.72
N ALA A 194 -0.89 9.15 6.71
CA ALA A 194 0.38 9.78 6.42
C ALA A 194 0.19 11.21 5.89
N ILE A 195 0.72 12.22 6.58
CA ILE A 195 1.02 13.50 5.96
C ILE A 195 2.12 13.27 4.93
N VAL A 196 3.14 12.52 5.30
CA VAL A 196 4.16 11.93 4.43
C VAL A 196 4.55 10.57 5.00
N GLY A 197 4.49 9.52 4.18
CA GLY A 197 4.99 8.19 4.49
C GLY A 197 6.05 7.79 3.47
N VAL A 198 7.19 7.27 3.92
CA VAL A 198 8.29 6.83 3.04
C VAL A 198 8.70 5.41 3.40
N ALA A 199 8.58 4.51 2.44
CA ALA A 199 9.11 3.16 2.47
C ALA A 199 10.39 3.10 1.66
N ALA A 200 11.49 2.62 2.24
CA ALA A 200 12.76 2.43 1.54
C ALA A 200 13.21 0.97 1.64
N VAL A 201 13.71 0.44 0.53
CA VAL A 201 14.38 -0.86 0.43
C VAL A 201 15.75 -0.61 -0.19
N VAL A 202 16.81 -1.04 0.48
CA VAL A 202 18.20 -0.86 0.04
C VAL A 202 18.90 -2.20 0.03
N THR A 203 19.45 -2.60 -1.12
CA THR A 203 20.30 -3.79 -1.26
C THR A 203 21.76 -3.37 -1.38
N MET A 204 22.62 -3.96 -0.58
CA MET A 204 24.06 -3.67 -0.57
C MET A 204 24.82 -4.72 -1.37
N ASN A 205 25.83 -4.29 -2.12
CA ASN A 205 26.78 -5.19 -2.79
C ASN A 205 27.86 -5.74 -1.83
N GLY A 206 28.78 -6.58 -2.35
CA GLY A 206 29.85 -7.19 -1.57
C GLY A 206 30.88 -6.20 -1.02
N ASP A 207 31.01 -5.06 -1.66
CA ASP A 207 32.02 -4.03 -1.37
C ASP A 207 31.48 -2.93 -0.45
N GLY A 208 30.21 -3.07 0.01
CA GLY A 208 29.56 -2.09 0.91
C GLY A 208 28.93 -0.90 0.20
N GLY A 209 28.83 -0.92 -1.14
CA GLY A 209 28.08 0.06 -1.94
C GLY A 209 26.62 -0.35 -2.11
N CYS A 210 25.78 0.60 -2.53
CA CYS A 210 24.38 0.35 -2.85
C CYS A 210 24.26 -0.34 -4.21
N GLU A 211 23.76 -1.56 -4.24
CA GLU A 211 23.48 -2.29 -5.48
C GLU A 211 22.17 -1.79 -6.10
N SER A 212 21.15 -1.60 -5.27
CA SER A 212 19.86 -1.07 -5.69
C SER A 212 19.12 -0.40 -4.53
N ALA A 213 18.27 0.57 -4.86
CA ALA A 213 17.36 1.19 -3.93
C ALA A 213 15.97 1.32 -4.55
N ARG A 214 14.92 1.11 -3.76
CA ARG A 214 13.53 1.40 -4.13
C ARG A 214 12.88 2.23 -3.02
N ILE A 215 12.19 3.29 -3.39
CA ILE A 215 11.62 4.26 -2.45
C ILE A 215 10.19 4.58 -2.85
N GLY A 216 9.22 4.08 -2.06
CA GLY A 216 7.81 4.40 -2.22
C GLY A 216 7.40 5.53 -1.29
N VAL A 217 6.58 6.44 -1.77
CA VAL A 217 6.12 7.63 -1.04
C VAL A 217 4.60 7.71 -1.08
N SER A 218 3.96 8.02 0.05
CA SER A 218 2.52 8.26 0.17
C SER A 218 2.23 9.56 0.91
N GLY A 219 1.02 10.10 0.74
CA GLY A 219 0.55 11.32 1.41
C GLY A 219 0.99 12.63 0.76
N VAL A 220 1.76 12.63 -0.31
CA VAL A 220 2.39 13.84 -0.88
C VAL A 220 1.69 14.32 -2.15
N ALA A 221 1.42 13.44 -3.07
CA ALA A 221 0.82 13.72 -4.38
C ALA A 221 -0.57 13.10 -4.49
N MET A 222 -1.23 13.26 -5.63
CA MET A 222 -2.55 12.70 -5.91
C MET A 222 -2.55 11.17 -5.96
N THR A 223 -1.38 10.55 -6.12
CA THR A 223 -1.15 9.10 -6.03
C THR A 223 0.09 8.81 -5.19
N PRO A 224 0.20 7.65 -4.56
CA PRO A 224 1.49 7.17 -4.08
C PRO A 224 2.43 6.99 -5.28
N PHE A 225 3.72 7.23 -5.09
CA PHE A 225 4.70 7.22 -6.18
C PHE A 225 6.05 6.65 -5.76
N ARG A 226 6.87 6.29 -6.73
CA ARG A 226 8.29 5.96 -6.52
C ARG A 226 9.15 7.20 -6.70
N ALA A 227 10.05 7.44 -5.76
CA ALA A 227 11.05 8.52 -5.82
C ALA A 227 12.24 8.10 -6.72
N THR A 228 12.00 7.88 -8.02
CA THR A 228 12.95 7.26 -8.96
C THR A 228 14.26 8.06 -9.11
N ALA A 229 14.21 9.38 -8.99
CA ALA A 229 15.41 10.22 -9.01
C ALA A 229 16.31 9.96 -7.77
N ALA A 230 15.71 9.76 -6.59
CA ALA A 230 16.43 9.39 -5.39
C ALA A 230 17.01 7.96 -5.47
N GLU A 231 16.24 7.03 -6.04
CA GLU A 231 16.69 5.64 -6.27
C GLU A 231 17.91 5.60 -7.20
N ALA A 232 17.88 6.38 -8.31
CA ALA A 232 18.99 6.50 -9.24
C ALA A 232 20.23 7.12 -8.58
N ALA A 233 20.06 8.10 -7.69
CA ALA A 233 21.17 8.72 -6.97
C ALA A 233 21.79 7.78 -5.91
N MET A 234 21.01 6.84 -5.37
CA MET A 234 21.49 5.82 -4.43
C MET A 234 22.22 4.68 -5.13
N THR A 235 21.68 4.19 -6.25
CA THR A 235 22.20 3.01 -6.95
C THR A 235 23.63 3.25 -7.46
N GLY A 236 24.56 2.35 -7.12
CA GLY A 236 25.98 2.45 -7.46
C GLY A 236 26.78 3.39 -6.55
N SER A 237 26.15 4.04 -5.56
CA SER A 237 26.85 4.93 -4.61
C SER A 237 27.53 4.14 -3.48
N ALA A 238 28.37 4.81 -2.71
CA ALA A 238 28.97 4.27 -1.48
C ALA A 238 27.96 4.06 -0.34
N ALA A 239 26.70 4.47 -0.51
CA ALA A 239 25.65 4.45 0.51
C ALA A 239 26.06 5.11 1.84
N ASP A 240 26.99 6.04 1.81
CA ASP A 240 27.41 6.83 2.97
C ASP A 240 26.42 7.98 3.26
N GLY A 241 26.65 8.73 4.33
CA GLY A 241 25.78 9.84 4.71
C GLY A 241 25.68 10.94 3.64
N ALA A 242 26.72 11.15 2.83
CA ALA A 242 26.74 12.14 1.75
C ALA A 242 25.88 11.67 0.56
N ALA A 243 26.04 10.41 0.16
CA ALA A 243 25.24 9.78 -0.92
C ALA A 243 23.74 9.74 -0.53
N ILE A 244 23.43 9.33 0.71
CA ILE A 244 22.06 9.33 1.24
C ILE A 244 21.48 10.76 1.24
N GLY A 245 22.28 11.75 1.68
CA GLY A 245 21.86 13.15 1.65
C GLY A 245 21.51 13.63 0.25
N THR A 246 22.37 13.32 -0.73
CA THR A 246 22.16 13.66 -2.15
C THR A 246 20.89 12.99 -2.70
N ALA A 247 20.71 11.70 -2.43
CA ALA A 247 19.52 10.96 -2.86
C ALA A 247 18.24 11.53 -2.24
N ALA A 248 18.26 11.84 -0.94
CA ALA A 248 17.12 12.39 -0.24
C ALA A 248 16.64 13.73 -0.82
N GLU A 249 17.56 14.62 -1.23
CA GLU A 249 17.19 15.87 -1.90
C GLU A 249 16.47 15.65 -3.24
N GLN A 250 16.72 14.52 -3.91
CA GLN A 250 16.04 14.13 -5.15
C GLN A 250 14.68 13.47 -4.94
N ALA A 251 14.31 13.12 -3.69
CA ALA A 251 13.09 12.33 -3.43
C ALA A 251 11.79 13.06 -3.78
N ALA A 252 11.82 14.37 -3.86
CA ALA A 252 10.68 15.23 -4.21
C ALA A 252 10.80 15.85 -5.61
N LEU A 253 11.77 15.41 -6.43
CA LEU A 253 12.02 16.01 -7.75
C LEU A 253 10.85 15.73 -8.71
N GLY A 254 10.28 16.80 -9.29
CA GLY A 254 9.18 16.71 -10.25
C GLY A 254 7.82 16.36 -9.64
N VAL A 255 7.69 16.33 -8.30
CA VAL A 255 6.45 15.97 -7.62
C VAL A 255 5.54 17.19 -7.47
N GLU A 256 4.31 17.09 -7.96
CA GLU A 256 3.24 18.04 -7.70
C GLU A 256 2.53 17.67 -6.37
N ALA A 257 2.90 18.36 -5.31
CA ALA A 257 2.39 18.06 -3.98
C ALA A 257 1.01 18.69 -3.74
N ILE A 258 0.13 17.93 -3.08
CA ILE A 258 -1.18 18.43 -2.64
C ILE A 258 -1.04 19.38 -1.45
N SER A 259 -1.98 20.32 -1.36
CA SER A 259 -2.16 21.17 -0.17
C SER A 259 -3.56 20.94 0.40
N ASP A 260 -3.65 20.81 1.71
CA ASP A 260 -4.91 20.66 2.44
C ASP A 260 -4.86 21.38 3.80
N VAL A 261 -5.87 21.14 4.65
CA VAL A 261 -5.96 21.73 5.99
C VAL A 261 -4.88 21.24 6.97
N HIS A 262 -4.15 20.16 6.61
CA HIS A 262 -3.15 19.54 7.48
C HIS A 262 -1.72 19.96 7.13
N ALA A 263 -1.43 20.18 5.84
CA ALA A 263 -0.10 20.56 5.37
C ALA A 263 -0.13 21.21 3.99
N SER A 264 0.72 22.22 3.80
CA SER A 264 0.97 22.79 2.48
C SER A 264 1.78 21.83 1.61
N GLY A 265 1.66 21.95 0.27
CA GLY A 265 2.46 21.18 -0.66
C GLY A 265 3.96 21.41 -0.47
N GLU A 266 4.39 22.65 -0.22
CA GLU A 266 5.79 22.97 0.08
C GLU A 266 6.30 22.20 1.31
N PHE A 267 5.50 22.17 2.38
CA PHE A 267 5.85 21.41 3.59
C PHE A 267 5.91 19.91 3.34
N ARG A 268 4.99 19.35 2.54
CA ARG A 268 5.02 17.94 2.15
C ARG A 268 6.28 17.61 1.34
N LEU A 269 6.69 18.45 0.40
CA LEU A 269 7.94 18.28 -0.36
C LEU A 269 9.18 18.35 0.55
N HIS A 270 9.20 19.27 1.51
CA HIS A 270 10.26 19.34 2.52
C HIS A 270 10.31 18.06 3.37
N LEU A 271 9.18 17.63 3.90
CA LEU A 271 9.09 16.39 4.68
C LEU A 271 9.49 15.15 3.87
N THR A 272 9.15 15.10 2.57
CA THR A 272 9.55 13.99 1.69
C THR A 272 11.06 13.80 1.70
N ARG A 273 11.84 14.88 1.56
CA ARG A 273 13.31 14.83 1.63
C ARG A 273 13.80 14.36 3.00
N VAL A 274 13.24 14.92 4.08
CA VAL A 274 13.62 14.57 5.46
C VAL A 274 13.33 13.10 5.75
N TYR A 275 12.14 12.62 5.38
CA TYR A 275 11.73 11.26 5.67
C TYR A 275 12.37 10.24 4.72
N ALA A 276 12.67 10.60 3.46
CA ALA A 276 13.49 9.79 2.56
C ALA A 276 14.90 9.57 3.13
N LYS A 277 15.53 10.61 3.66
CA LYS A 277 16.83 10.47 4.34
C LYS A 277 16.77 9.49 5.50
N ARG A 278 15.79 9.66 6.40
CA ARG A 278 15.61 8.78 7.57
C ARG A 278 15.32 7.33 7.17
N ALA A 279 14.47 7.12 6.14
CA ALA A 279 14.15 5.80 5.66
C ALA A 279 15.37 5.10 5.05
N LEU A 280 16.16 5.82 4.25
CA LEU A 280 17.40 5.30 3.64
C LEU A 280 18.46 4.97 4.69
N GLU A 281 18.69 5.86 5.67
CA GLU A 281 19.62 5.62 6.76
C GLU A 281 19.25 4.36 7.56
N LEU A 282 17.96 4.23 7.89
CA LEU A 282 17.46 3.09 8.65
C LEU A 282 17.46 1.80 7.80
N ALA A 283 17.04 1.84 6.54
CA ALA A 283 17.08 0.70 5.64
C ALA A 283 18.52 0.20 5.45
N LYS A 284 19.46 1.10 5.15
CA LYS A 284 20.89 0.76 5.02
C LYS A 284 21.45 0.12 6.29
N SER A 285 21.07 0.58 7.46
CA SER A 285 21.59 0.02 8.74
C SER A 285 21.12 -1.41 9.01
N ARG A 286 20.14 -1.89 8.26
CA ARG A 286 19.53 -3.22 8.38
C ARG A 286 19.90 -4.16 7.23
N ALA A 287 20.67 -3.68 6.24
CA ALA A 287 21.09 -4.41 5.04
C ALA A 287 22.31 -5.33 5.27
#